data_afe9ab1922f773265061fba651616a0c
#
_entry.id   afe9ab1922f773265061fba651616a0c
#
_cell.length_a   1.000
_cell.length_b   1.000
_cell.length_c   1.000
_cell.angle_alpha   90.00
_cell.angle_beta   90.00
_cell.angle_gamma   90.00
#
_symmetry.space_group_name_H-M   'P 1'
#
loop_
_entity.id
_entity.type
_entity.pdbx_description
1 polymer ?
#
loop_
_entity_poly.entity_id
_entity_poly.type
_entity_poly.pdbx_seq_one_letter_code
_entity_poly.pdbx_strand_id
1 'polypeptide(L)'
;MADLTTTVTESVVLNGALRGNTNTITTTGINNVFERIVTCAHSQTTTVAVFAASPHTSAGAIDVDNVRYIRVTNLDTDATIELAVITTNTNYQVRLTAGASHILPRANESAIGETDTSPAFGTMENITSLQVRPDGAVYNPQVAVFVAAV
;
A
#
# COMPACT_ATOMS: atom_id res chain seq x y z
N MET A 1 -8.40 10.99 20.28
CA MET A 1 -8.52 9.97 19.23
C MET A 1 -9.15 10.65 18.04
N ALA A 2 -8.60 10.43 16.86
CA ALA A 2 -9.12 11.01 15.63
C ALA A 2 -9.80 9.93 14.79
N ASP A 3 -10.59 10.34 13.80
CA ASP A 3 -11.24 9.44 12.87
C ASP A 3 -10.63 9.63 11.48
N LEU A 4 -10.28 8.53 10.83
CA LEU A 4 -9.88 8.52 9.43
C LEU A 4 -11.11 8.27 8.56
N THR A 5 -11.43 9.22 7.71
CA THR A 5 -12.46 9.04 6.68
C THR A 5 -11.79 8.77 5.34
N THR A 6 -12.07 7.60 4.77
CA THR A 6 -11.59 7.22 3.43
C THR A 6 -12.78 7.21 2.48
N THR A 7 -12.68 7.94 1.38
CA THR A 7 -13.71 7.99 0.34
C THR A 7 -13.11 7.55 -0.99
N VAL A 8 -13.72 6.54 -1.60
CA VAL A 8 -13.41 6.10 -2.95
C VAL A 8 -14.59 6.45 -3.84
N THR A 9 -14.34 7.23 -4.88
CA THR A 9 -15.36 7.65 -5.84
C THR A 9 -14.98 7.17 -7.23
N GLU A 10 -15.89 6.45 -7.85
CA GLU A 10 -15.78 6.01 -9.23
C GLU A 10 -16.87 6.69 -10.06
N SER A 11 -16.49 7.22 -11.20
CA SER A 11 -17.43 7.91 -12.09
C SER A 11 -17.03 7.72 -13.54
N VAL A 12 -17.93 7.16 -14.33
CA VAL A 12 -17.78 7.03 -15.77
C VAL A 12 -19.12 7.24 -16.45
N VAL A 13 -19.15 7.98 -17.54
CA VAL A 13 -20.35 8.11 -18.37
C VAL A 13 -20.20 7.17 -19.57
N LEU A 14 -21.06 6.15 -19.62
CA LEU A 14 -21.09 5.19 -20.70
C LEU A 14 -22.50 5.13 -21.33
N ASN A 15 -22.56 5.39 -22.63
CA ASN A 15 -23.84 5.41 -23.40
C ASN A 15 -24.89 6.36 -22.77
N GLY A 16 -24.47 7.52 -22.28
CA GLY A 16 -25.33 8.52 -21.65
C GLY A 16 -25.78 8.20 -20.22
N ALA A 17 -25.33 7.10 -19.65
CA ALA A 17 -25.62 6.73 -18.26
C ALA A 17 -24.38 6.89 -17.38
N LEU A 18 -24.53 7.55 -16.22
CA LEU A 18 -23.49 7.62 -15.20
C LEU A 18 -23.37 6.24 -14.52
N ARG A 19 -22.14 5.73 -14.48
CA ARG A 19 -21.77 4.48 -13.81
C ARG A 19 -20.73 4.78 -12.74
N GLY A 20 -20.69 3.96 -11.72
CA GLY A 20 -19.80 4.10 -10.58
C GLY A 20 -20.55 4.47 -9.31
N ASN A 21 -19.83 4.54 -8.22
CA ASN A 21 -20.38 4.80 -6.89
C ASN A 21 -19.37 5.58 -6.04
N THR A 22 -19.85 6.14 -4.95
CA THR A 22 -19.02 6.71 -3.88
C THR A 22 -19.17 5.84 -2.64
N ASN A 23 -18.08 5.29 -2.16
CA ASN A 23 -18.02 4.53 -0.92
C ASN A 23 -17.15 5.27 0.11
N THR A 24 -17.74 5.53 1.27
CA THR A 24 -17.06 6.22 2.38
C THR A 24 -17.02 5.31 3.60
N ILE A 25 -15.81 5.11 4.14
CA ILE A 25 -15.55 4.34 5.35
C ILE A 25 -14.92 5.25 6.39
N THR A 26 -15.43 5.20 7.62
CA THR A 26 -14.82 5.88 8.77
C THR A 26 -14.18 4.86 9.69
N THR A 27 -12.88 5.00 9.90
CA THR A 27 -12.10 4.22 10.87
C THR A 27 -11.84 5.07 12.09
N THR A 28 -12.40 4.69 13.22
CA THR A 28 -12.33 5.46 14.48
C THR A 28 -11.10 5.07 15.31
N GLY A 29 -10.73 5.94 16.23
CA GLY A 29 -9.72 5.65 17.24
C GLY A 29 -8.28 5.80 16.75
N ILE A 30 -8.05 6.46 15.63
CA ILE A 30 -6.69 6.73 15.13
C ILE A 30 -5.93 7.61 16.13
N ASN A 31 -4.78 7.13 16.55
CA ASN A 31 -3.88 7.85 17.46
C ASN A 31 -2.47 8.02 16.90
N ASN A 32 -2.13 7.32 15.84
CA ASN A 32 -0.83 7.42 15.19
C ASN A 32 -0.98 7.48 13.67
N VAL A 33 -0.22 8.36 13.04
CA VAL A 33 -0.15 8.50 11.58
C VAL A 33 1.30 8.58 11.16
N PHE A 34 1.69 7.68 10.26
CA PHE A 34 2.96 7.74 9.57
C PHE A 34 2.69 8.25 8.15
N GLU A 35 3.28 9.39 7.82
CA GLU A 35 3.18 9.98 6.48
C GLU A 35 4.57 10.34 5.98
N ARG A 36 4.87 9.92 4.75
CA ARG A 36 6.18 10.12 4.17
C ARG A 36 6.12 10.21 2.65
N ILE A 37 6.93 11.11 2.09
CA ILE A 37 7.24 11.13 0.66
C ILE A 37 8.70 10.70 0.51
N VAL A 38 8.94 9.71 -0.34
CA VAL A 38 10.26 9.13 -0.60
C VAL A 38 10.56 9.22 -2.08
N THR A 39 11.74 9.71 -2.43
CA THR A 39 12.26 9.62 -3.80
C THR A 39 12.94 8.27 -3.98
N CYS A 40 12.45 7.50 -4.94
CA CYS A 40 12.96 6.17 -5.25
C CYS A 40 13.95 6.26 -6.41
N ALA A 41 15.21 5.95 -6.17
CA ALA A 41 16.24 6.01 -7.20
C ALA A 41 15.98 4.93 -8.28
N HIS A 42 16.14 5.31 -9.54
CA HIS A 42 16.01 4.36 -10.67
C HIS A 42 16.98 3.19 -10.51
N SER A 43 16.61 2.04 -11.03
CA SER A 43 17.41 0.81 -11.00
C SER A 43 17.72 0.29 -9.58
N GLN A 44 17.06 0.82 -8.54
CA GLN A 44 17.23 0.39 -7.16
C GLN A 44 15.89 0.06 -6.51
N THR A 45 15.93 -0.83 -5.52
CA THR A 45 14.80 -1.10 -4.65
C THR A 45 14.92 -0.23 -3.39
N THR A 46 13.87 0.54 -3.10
CA THR A 46 13.80 1.43 -1.94
C THR A 46 12.76 0.90 -0.95
N THR A 47 13.15 0.65 0.30
CA THR A 47 12.19 0.35 1.37
C THR A 47 11.52 1.65 1.82
N VAL A 48 10.21 1.72 1.66
CA VAL A 48 9.41 2.92 1.94
C VAL A 48 8.70 2.87 3.29
N ALA A 49 8.43 1.68 3.81
CA ALA A 49 7.90 1.47 5.16
C ALA A 49 8.39 0.13 5.73
N VAL A 50 8.57 0.08 7.06
CA VAL A 50 8.93 -1.12 7.82
C VAL A 50 7.91 -1.32 8.93
N PHE A 51 7.48 -2.56 9.14
CA PHE A 51 6.50 -2.95 10.13
C PHE A 51 7.09 -3.98 11.09
N ALA A 52 6.74 -3.92 12.36
CA ALA A 52 7.15 -4.89 13.36
C ALA A 52 6.12 -4.98 14.49
N ALA A 53 5.93 -6.17 15.05
CA ALA A 53 5.09 -6.37 16.24
C ALA A 53 5.69 -5.73 17.51
N SER A 54 7.00 -5.47 17.51
CA SER A 54 7.71 -4.75 18.57
C SER A 54 8.50 -3.59 17.98
N PRO A 55 7.84 -2.49 17.61
CA PRO A 55 8.45 -1.41 16.84
C PRO A 55 9.63 -0.72 17.55
N HIS A 56 9.64 -0.70 18.88
CA HIS A 56 10.75 -0.12 19.67
C HIS A 56 12.08 -0.88 19.53
N THR A 57 12.07 -2.08 19.01
CA THR A 57 13.30 -2.87 18.74
C THR A 57 13.89 -2.62 17.37
N SER A 58 13.18 -1.91 16.50
CA SER A 58 13.59 -1.60 15.13
C SER A 58 13.32 -0.13 14.83
N ALA A 59 14.37 0.65 14.62
CA ALA A 59 14.24 2.08 14.37
C ALA A 59 13.36 2.39 13.14
N GLY A 60 12.34 3.21 13.34
CA GLY A 60 11.41 3.63 12.29
C GLY A 60 10.37 2.59 11.88
N ALA A 61 10.24 1.49 12.62
CA ALA A 61 9.20 0.51 12.37
C ALA A 61 7.83 1.00 12.89
N ILE A 62 6.80 0.65 12.13
CA ILE A 62 5.39 0.89 12.47
C ILE A 62 4.85 -0.35 13.19
N ASP A 63 4.08 -0.15 14.26
CA ASP A 63 3.43 -1.25 14.97
C ASP A 63 2.36 -1.91 14.08
N VAL A 64 2.69 -3.10 13.59
CA VAL A 64 1.88 -3.82 12.59
C VAL A 64 0.50 -4.23 13.12
N ASP A 65 0.38 -4.52 14.41
CA ASP A 65 -0.86 -5.02 15.01
C ASP A 65 -1.92 -3.91 15.13
N ASN A 66 -1.47 -2.67 15.19
CA ASN A 66 -2.30 -1.48 15.33
C ASN A 66 -2.68 -0.82 14.00
N VAL A 67 -2.12 -1.24 12.87
CA VAL A 67 -2.43 -0.67 11.57
C VAL A 67 -3.88 -0.91 11.16
N ARG A 68 -4.54 0.15 10.70
CA ARG A 68 -5.93 0.14 10.21
C ARG A 68 -6.09 0.63 8.77
N TYR A 69 -5.04 1.22 8.21
CA TYR A 69 -5.06 1.71 6.84
C TYR A 69 -3.64 1.95 6.33
N ILE A 70 -3.40 1.54 5.11
CA ILE A 70 -2.15 1.81 4.38
C ILE A 70 -2.52 2.31 2.99
N ARG A 71 -1.87 3.38 2.54
CA ARG A 71 -1.92 3.84 1.15
C ARG A 71 -0.51 4.11 0.64
N VAL A 72 -0.22 3.59 -0.52
CA VAL A 72 1.00 3.93 -1.29
C VAL A 72 0.56 4.54 -2.60
N THR A 73 1.02 5.75 -2.88
CA THR A 73 0.67 6.50 -4.09
C THR A 73 1.93 6.84 -4.88
N ASN A 74 1.92 6.52 -6.16
CA ASN A 74 2.91 7.01 -7.10
C ASN A 74 2.59 8.48 -7.43
N LEU A 75 3.44 9.42 -7.00
CA LEU A 75 3.25 10.86 -7.22
C LEU A 75 3.84 11.35 -8.54
N ASP A 76 4.54 10.49 -9.26
CA ASP A 76 5.13 10.85 -10.55
C ASP A 76 4.05 11.02 -11.62
N THR A 77 4.33 11.82 -12.63
CA THR A 77 3.42 12.09 -13.75
C THR A 77 3.67 11.19 -14.97
N ASP A 78 4.84 10.58 -15.04
CA ASP A 78 5.29 9.81 -16.21
C ASP A 78 5.79 8.42 -15.85
N ALA A 79 6.44 8.28 -14.70
CA ALA A 79 7.06 7.02 -14.30
C ALA A 79 6.03 6.03 -13.72
N THR A 80 6.24 4.77 -14.02
CA THR A 80 5.57 3.63 -13.39
C THR A 80 6.47 3.06 -12.30
N ILE A 81 5.89 2.59 -11.23
CA ILE A 81 6.59 1.90 -10.15
C ILE A 81 6.04 0.49 -9.94
N GLU A 82 6.88 -0.40 -9.44
CA GLU A 82 6.49 -1.69 -8.89
C GLU A 82 6.54 -1.60 -7.36
N LEU A 83 5.41 -1.84 -6.73
CA LEU A 83 5.28 -1.94 -5.28
C LEU A 83 5.30 -3.41 -4.87
N ALA A 84 6.22 -3.80 -4.00
CA ALA A 84 6.24 -5.10 -3.35
C ALA A 84 5.71 -4.97 -1.92
N VAL A 85 4.72 -5.79 -1.58
CA VAL A 85 4.19 -5.99 -0.23
C VAL A 85 4.78 -7.28 0.29
N ILE A 86 5.59 -7.20 1.35
CA ILE A 86 6.46 -8.29 1.79
C ILE A 86 6.10 -8.71 3.21
N THR A 87 5.87 -10.02 3.39
CA THR A 87 5.73 -10.68 4.68
C THR A 87 6.97 -11.54 4.97
N THR A 88 6.88 -12.43 5.96
CA THR A 88 7.96 -13.35 6.28
C THR A 88 8.12 -14.44 5.23
N ASN A 89 7.01 -15.00 4.74
CA ASN A 89 7.03 -16.17 3.86
C ASN A 89 6.42 -15.89 2.48
N THR A 90 5.61 -14.86 2.36
CA THR A 90 4.93 -14.53 1.11
C THR A 90 5.21 -13.09 0.67
N ASN A 91 5.01 -12.81 -0.60
CA ASN A 91 5.02 -11.47 -1.14
C ASN A 91 4.16 -11.41 -2.40
N TYR A 92 3.64 -10.22 -2.68
CA TYR A 92 3.07 -9.93 -3.98
C TYR A 92 3.53 -8.56 -4.49
N GLN A 93 3.43 -8.38 -5.78
CA GLN A 93 3.83 -7.14 -6.42
C GLN A 93 2.68 -6.57 -7.24
N VAL A 94 2.52 -5.25 -7.19
CA VAL A 94 1.57 -4.51 -8.00
C VAL A 94 2.28 -3.41 -8.75
N ARG A 95 1.83 -3.16 -9.97
CA ARG A 95 2.34 -2.06 -10.79
C ARG A 95 1.44 -0.84 -10.60
N LEU A 96 2.03 0.29 -10.21
CA LEU A 96 1.35 1.55 -10.06
C LEU A 96 1.84 2.51 -11.14
N THR A 97 0.95 2.81 -12.08
CA THR A 97 1.19 3.85 -13.08
C THR A 97 1.20 5.23 -12.42
N ALA A 98 1.55 6.26 -13.18
CA ALA A 98 1.55 7.64 -12.73
C ALA A 98 0.22 8.01 -12.04
N GLY A 99 0.29 8.57 -10.84
CA GLY A 99 -0.87 8.97 -10.03
C GLY A 99 -1.66 7.83 -9.38
N ALA A 100 -1.33 6.55 -9.66
CA ALA A 100 -2.07 5.42 -9.10
C ALA A 100 -1.74 5.16 -7.62
N SER A 101 -2.73 4.63 -6.90
CA SER A 101 -2.60 4.26 -5.49
C SER A 101 -2.95 2.79 -5.26
N HIS A 102 -2.25 2.18 -4.31
CA HIS A 102 -2.59 0.89 -3.72
C HIS A 102 -3.02 1.08 -2.27
N ILE A 103 -4.13 0.48 -1.90
CA ILE A 103 -4.73 0.64 -0.57
C ILE A 103 -4.89 -0.73 0.08
N LEU A 104 -4.46 -0.83 1.33
CA LEU A 104 -4.64 -1.98 2.19
C LEU A 104 -5.42 -1.57 3.44
N PRO A 105 -6.46 -2.29 3.82
CA PRO A 105 -7.24 -1.99 5.03
C PRO A 105 -6.55 -2.43 6.32
N ARG A 106 -5.52 -3.26 6.23
CA ARG A 106 -4.71 -3.76 7.35
C ARG A 106 -3.29 -4.09 6.88
N ALA A 107 -2.37 -4.27 7.84
CA ALA A 107 -1.00 -4.64 7.55
C ALA A 107 -0.80 -6.18 7.56
N ASN A 108 -1.67 -6.89 6.86
CA ASN A 108 -1.49 -8.32 6.62
C ASN A 108 -1.95 -8.70 5.21
N GLU A 109 -1.33 -9.73 4.67
CA GLU A 109 -1.62 -10.23 3.34
C GLU A 109 -1.23 -11.71 3.21
N SER A 110 -1.68 -12.35 2.16
CA SER A 110 -1.20 -13.66 1.73
C SER A 110 -1.19 -13.72 0.21
N ALA A 111 -0.06 -14.06 -0.35
CA ALA A 111 0.08 -14.31 -1.77
C ALA A 111 0.60 -15.74 -1.98
N ILE A 112 -0.25 -16.60 -2.45
CA ILE A 112 0.08 -18.00 -2.74
C ILE A 112 0.18 -18.16 -4.25
N GLY A 113 1.32 -18.64 -4.71
CA GLY A 113 1.49 -19.09 -6.09
C GLY A 113 0.86 -20.46 -6.27
N GLU A 114 -0.41 -20.49 -6.62
CA GLU A 114 -1.18 -21.70 -6.87
C GLU A 114 -1.25 -22.01 -8.36
N THR A 115 -1.31 -23.29 -8.68
CA THR A 115 -1.72 -23.73 -10.00
C THR A 115 -3.24 -23.52 -10.16
N ASP A 116 -3.69 -23.25 -11.38
CA ASP A 116 -5.07 -22.81 -11.72
C ASP A 116 -6.22 -23.73 -11.26
N THR A 117 -5.92 -24.89 -10.74
CA THR A 117 -6.93 -25.93 -10.50
C THR A 117 -7.57 -25.88 -9.12
N SER A 118 -6.98 -25.20 -8.15
CA SER A 118 -7.53 -25.19 -6.79
C SER A 118 -6.90 -24.10 -5.94
N PRO A 119 -7.23 -22.81 -6.16
CA PRO A 119 -6.71 -21.76 -5.32
C PRO A 119 -7.19 -21.95 -3.88
N ALA A 120 -6.29 -22.18 -2.94
CA ALA A 120 -6.57 -22.22 -1.52
C ALA A 120 -6.30 -20.85 -0.89
N PHE A 121 -7.15 -20.43 0.04
CA PHE A 121 -6.82 -19.29 0.89
C PHE A 121 -5.68 -19.66 1.83
N GLY A 122 -4.58 -18.91 1.77
CA GLY A 122 -3.46 -19.07 2.68
C GLY A 122 -3.69 -18.42 4.04
N THR A 123 -2.76 -18.68 4.95
CA THR A 123 -2.72 -17.98 6.22
C THR A 123 -2.29 -16.54 5.99
N MET A 124 -3.06 -15.59 6.50
CA MET A 124 -2.67 -14.17 6.46
C MET A 124 -1.46 -13.93 7.34
N GLU A 125 -0.48 -13.22 6.83
CA GLU A 125 0.75 -12.88 7.51
C GLU A 125 0.88 -11.38 7.69
N ASN A 126 1.54 -10.95 8.76
CA ASN A 126 1.85 -9.55 8.98
C ASN A 126 2.89 -9.06 7.96
N ILE A 127 2.63 -7.90 7.39
CA ILE A 127 3.57 -7.23 6.48
C ILE A 127 4.81 -6.82 7.29
N THR A 128 5.99 -7.11 6.75
CA THR A 128 7.27 -6.72 7.33
C THR A 128 7.83 -5.45 6.68
N SER A 129 7.59 -5.27 5.38
CA SER A 129 8.02 -4.08 4.66
C SER A 129 7.23 -3.82 3.38
N LEU A 130 7.23 -2.56 2.98
CA LEU A 130 6.83 -2.12 1.66
C LEU A 130 8.07 -1.63 0.91
N GLN A 131 8.28 -2.16 -0.28
CA GLN A 131 9.41 -1.81 -1.13
C GLN A 131 8.93 -1.33 -2.48
N VAL A 132 9.62 -0.36 -3.03
CA VAL A 132 9.31 0.22 -4.33
C VAL A 132 10.54 0.14 -5.22
N ARG A 133 10.30 -0.23 -6.48
CA ARG A 133 11.28 -0.18 -7.56
C ARG A 133 10.68 0.58 -8.74
N PRO A 134 11.34 1.64 -9.26
CA PRO A 134 10.93 2.28 -10.50
C PRO A 134 11.01 1.30 -11.68
N ASP A 135 10.00 1.32 -12.54
CA ASP A 135 9.99 0.55 -13.78
C ASP A 135 10.75 1.36 -14.86
N GLY A 136 11.99 1.00 -15.06
CA GLY A 136 12.90 1.68 -16.00
C GLY A 136 14.08 2.37 -15.34
N ALA A 137 15.01 2.85 -16.17
CA ALA A 137 16.34 3.32 -15.76
C ALA A 137 16.51 4.85 -15.83
N VAL A 138 15.45 5.61 -15.95
CA VAL A 138 15.53 7.05 -16.26
C VAL A 138 14.94 7.94 -15.16
N TYR A 139 13.85 7.52 -14.54
CA TYR A 139 13.09 8.34 -13.61
C TYR A 139 13.38 7.99 -12.15
N ASN A 140 13.37 9.01 -11.29
CA ASN A 140 13.45 8.87 -9.85
C ASN A 140 12.10 9.29 -9.24
N PRO A 141 11.05 8.46 -9.34
CA PRO A 141 9.71 8.82 -8.92
C PRO A 141 9.62 9.09 -7.43
N GLN A 142 8.69 9.98 -7.06
CA GLN A 142 8.30 10.20 -5.69
C GLN A 142 7.10 9.32 -5.34
N VAL A 143 7.15 8.75 -4.15
CA VAL A 143 6.11 7.87 -3.63
C VAL A 143 5.65 8.40 -2.27
N ALA A 144 4.34 8.63 -2.14
CA ALA A 144 3.72 8.95 -0.87
C ALA A 144 3.27 7.67 -0.17
N VAL A 145 3.68 7.50 1.08
CA VAL A 145 3.20 6.45 1.98
C VAL A 145 2.42 7.08 3.10
N PHE A 146 1.23 6.58 3.35
CA PHE A 146 0.38 6.99 4.46
C PHE A 146 -0.09 5.74 5.21
N VAL A 147 0.15 5.69 6.52
CA VAL A 147 -0.28 4.60 7.40
C VAL A 147 -0.99 5.20 8.59
N ALA A 148 -2.18 4.72 8.90
CA ALA A 148 -2.93 5.09 10.10
C ALA A 148 -3.06 3.89 11.04
N ALA A 149 -2.83 4.13 12.31
CA ALA A 149 -2.85 3.13 13.38
C ALA A 149 -3.62 3.61 14.62
N VAL A 150 -4.12 2.65 15.41
CA VAL A 150 -4.82 2.88 16.68
C VAL A 150 -3.92 2.62 17.87
#